data_deb93757d1f29de9b331184464b372bf
#
_entry.id   deb93757d1f29de9b331184464b372bf
#
_cell.length_a   1.000
_cell.length_b   1.000
_cell.length_c   1.000
_cell.angle_alpha   90.00
_cell.angle_beta   90.00
_cell.angle_gamma   90.00
#
_symmetry.space_group_name_H-M   'P 1'
#
loop_
_entity.id
_entity.type
_entity.pdbx_description
1 polymer ?
#
loop_
_entity_poly.entity_id
_entity_poly.type
_entity_poly.pdbx_seq_one_letter_code
_entity_poly.pdbx_strand_id
1 'polypeptide(L)'
;ILSNIVAFSFFLGILIVIIFYNFSSKFKFIYLDLKNNFSNDNKYLSVVTENGLWIKDEVNDSINIINAEKLIENSLINVSINQFDKDFDLIRTIKSNKVDISNYSWKVFAPKISENNVRSEIADFLPFETHFDIKKVKSLFSNLSSLTLLELNKLKNDYEELGYSTTEISIHFQKIVSFPIYLTVMTLFASIIMLNIKHNKPKVFNLILGI
;
A
#
# COMPACT_ATOMS: atom_id res chain seq x y z
N ILE A 1 0.21 -6.28 -42.44
CA ILE A 1 1.12 -5.29 -41.85
C ILE A 1 0.51 -4.74 -40.56
N LEU A 2 -0.70 -4.19 -40.60
CA LEU A 2 -1.38 -3.61 -39.40
C LEU A 2 -1.50 -4.60 -38.23
N SER A 3 -1.92 -5.85 -38.54
CA SER A 3 -2.04 -6.92 -37.52
C SER A 3 -0.70 -7.23 -36.84
N ASN A 4 0.40 -7.24 -37.58
CA ASN A 4 1.73 -7.49 -37.00
C ASN A 4 2.19 -6.32 -36.10
N ILE A 5 1.88 -5.08 -36.48
CA ILE A 5 2.18 -3.89 -35.67
C ILE A 5 1.42 -3.92 -34.35
N VAL A 6 0.12 -4.26 -34.43
CA VAL A 6 -0.75 -4.38 -33.23
C VAL A 6 -0.25 -5.48 -32.29
N ALA A 7 0.04 -6.67 -32.82
CA ALA A 7 0.58 -7.78 -32.05
C ALA A 7 1.92 -7.42 -31.39
N PHE A 8 2.84 -6.84 -32.14
CA PHE A 8 4.15 -6.40 -31.63
C PHE A 8 3.99 -5.36 -30.51
N SER A 9 3.12 -4.36 -30.70
CA SER A 9 2.82 -3.34 -29.69
C SER A 9 2.27 -3.93 -28.40
N PHE A 10 1.38 -4.92 -28.52
CA PHE A 10 0.81 -5.60 -27.35
C PHE A 10 1.88 -6.35 -26.53
N PHE A 11 2.70 -7.17 -27.22
CA PHE A 11 3.79 -7.90 -26.57
C PHE A 11 4.85 -6.94 -25.96
N LEU A 12 5.17 -5.86 -26.67
CA LEU A 12 6.07 -4.82 -26.17
C LEU A 12 5.49 -4.17 -24.89
N GLY A 13 4.18 -3.89 -24.87
CA GLY A 13 3.51 -3.36 -23.69
C GLY A 13 3.60 -4.29 -22.49
N ILE A 14 3.41 -5.60 -22.68
CA ILE A 14 3.57 -6.61 -21.61
C ILE A 14 5.02 -6.61 -21.12
N LEU A 15 6.00 -6.60 -22.01
CA LEU A 15 7.41 -6.60 -21.65
C LEU A 15 7.79 -5.35 -20.85
N ILE A 16 7.29 -4.19 -21.26
CA ILE A 16 7.45 -2.92 -20.53
C ILE A 16 6.89 -3.05 -19.12
N VAL A 17 5.67 -3.56 -18.95
CA VAL A 17 5.06 -3.72 -17.63
C VAL A 17 5.90 -4.64 -16.74
N ILE A 18 6.32 -5.82 -17.25
CA ILE A 18 7.08 -6.78 -16.44
C ILE A 18 8.44 -6.21 -16.02
N ILE A 19 9.14 -5.55 -16.92
CA ILE A 19 10.50 -5.05 -16.64
C ILE A 19 10.44 -3.69 -15.94
N PHE A 20 9.89 -2.68 -16.61
CA PHE A 20 9.98 -1.30 -16.13
C PHE A 20 9.14 -1.03 -14.88
N TYR A 21 7.99 -1.67 -14.71
CA TYR A 21 7.21 -1.48 -13.51
C TYR A 21 7.97 -1.97 -12.26
N ASN A 22 8.54 -3.18 -12.31
CA ASN A 22 9.30 -3.73 -11.18
C ASN A 22 10.58 -2.93 -10.89
N PHE A 23 11.26 -2.41 -11.93
CA PHE A 23 12.39 -1.50 -11.75
C PHE A 23 11.95 -0.18 -11.13
N SER A 24 10.92 0.44 -11.69
CA SER A 24 10.39 1.73 -11.22
C SER A 24 9.92 1.67 -9.76
N SER A 25 9.24 0.58 -9.36
CA SER A 25 8.79 0.41 -7.98
C SER A 25 9.96 0.32 -7.00
N LYS A 26 11.03 -0.41 -7.34
CA LYS A 26 12.24 -0.49 -6.53
C LYS A 26 12.96 0.86 -6.40
N PHE A 27 13.10 1.59 -7.51
CA PHE A 27 13.69 2.95 -7.48
C PHE A 27 12.84 3.91 -6.65
N LYS A 28 11.51 3.81 -6.75
CA LYS A 28 10.61 4.61 -5.94
C LYS A 28 10.73 4.26 -4.46
N PHE A 29 10.86 2.98 -4.11
CA PHE A 29 11.12 2.55 -2.74
C PHE A 29 12.41 3.16 -2.20
N ILE A 30 13.53 3.04 -2.93
CA ILE A 30 14.83 3.64 -2.56
C ILE A 30 14.71 5.16 -2.39
N TYR A 31 14.02 5.83 -3.32
CA TYR A 31 13.78 7.27 -3.23
C TYR A 31 13.01 7.65 -1.96
N LEU A 32 11.95 6.90 -1.63
CA LEU A 32 11.14 7.14 -0.43
C LEU A 32 11.95 6.87 0.84
N ASP A 33 12.76 5.82 0.85
CA ASP A 33 13.65 5.48 1.96
C ASP A 33 14.69 6.59 2.21
N LEU A 34 15.38 7.04 1.16
CA LEU A 34 16.30 8.16 1.25
C LEU A 34 15.60 9.43 1.73
N LYS A 35 14.45 9.77 1.15
CA LYS A 35 13.68 10.95 1.53
C LYS A 35 13.25 10.89 3.00
N ASN A 36 12.87 9.71 3.49
CA ASN A 36 12.51 9.50 4.89
C ASN A 36 13.70 9.71 5.83
N ASN A 37 14.90 9.26 5.44
CA ASN A 37 16.11 9.43 6.23
C ASN A 37 16.56 10.91 6.36
N PHE A 38 16.21 11.75 5.39
CA PHE A 38 16.49 13.20 5.40
C PHE A 38 15.30 14.04 5.92
N SER A 39 14.14 13.44 6.16
CA SER A 39 12.95 14.13 6.66
C SER A 39 12.76 13.84 8.13
N ASN A 40 12.58 14.87 8.94
CA ASN A 40 12.27 14.73 10.36
C ASN A 40 10.86 14.16 10.63
N ASP A 41 10.04 14.00 9.62
CA ASP A 41 8.61 13.67 9.77
C ASP A 41 8.28 12.17 9.67
N ASN A 42 9.21 11.32 9.21
CA ASN A 42 9.01 9.86 8.97
C ASN A 42 7.72 9.48 8.18
N LYS A 43 7.18 10.42 7.41
CA LYS A 43 5.87 10.27 6.72
C LYS A 43 5.91 9.48 5.42
N TYR A 44 7.09 9.22 4.87
CA TYR A 44 7.20 8.74 3.49
C TYR A 44 7.20 7.22 3.32
N LEU A 45 7.48 6.46 4.37
CA LEU A 45 7.48 4.99 4.36
C LEU A 45 6.21 4.36 4.96
N SER A 46 5.49 5.11 5.78
CA SER A 46 4.20 4.66 6.28
C SER A 46 3.10 5.59 5.77
N VAL A 47 2.00 5.04 5.30
CA VAL A 47 0.78 5.81 5.10
C VAL A 47 0.22 6.12 6.49
N VAL A 48 0.84 7.07 7.17
CA VAL A 48 0.18 7.74 8.27
C VAL A 48 -0.80 8.69 7.60
N THR A 49 -2.07 8.34 7.59
CA THR A 49 -3.12 9.29 7.23
C THR A 49 -3.08 10.45 8.22
N GLU A 50 -3.68 11.59 7.89
CA GLU A 50 -3.82 12.71 8.83
C GLU A 50 -4.45 12.28 10.17
N ASN A 51 -5.14 11.13 10.20
CA ASN A 51 -5.82 10.53 11.35
C ASN A 51 -5.01 9.44 12.05
N GLY A 52 -3.73 9.24 11.71
CA GLY A 52 -2.86 8.20 12.28
C GLY A 52 -3.02 6.84 11.60
N LEU A 53 -2.41 5.84 12.22
CA LEU A 53 -2.42 4.44 11.81
C LEU A 53 -3.59 3.73 12.50
N TRP A 54 -4.41 2.99 11.73
CA TRP A 54 -5.50 2.20 12.27
C TRP A 54 -5.35 0.73 11.84
N ILE A 55 -5.43 -0.19 12.80
CA ILE A 55 -5.36 -1.62 12.58
C ILE A 55 -6.55 -2.28 13.28
N LYS A 56 -7.29 -3.13 12.57
CA LYS A 56 -8.24 -4.07 13.15
C LYS A 56 -7.56 -5.43 13.19
N ASP A 57 -7.58 -6.08 14.33
CA ASP A 57 -7.03 -7.43 14.54
C ASP A 57 -8.03 -8.27 15.34
N GLU A 58 -8.14 -9.54 15.00
CA GLU A 58 -9.02 -10.48 15.72
C GLU A 58 -8.15 -11.59 16.30
N VAL A 59 -7.99 -11.58 17.62
CA VAL A 59 -7.16 -12.55 18.36
C VAL A 59 -7.94 -13.11 19.52
N ASN A 60 -7.96 -14.42 19.66
CA ASN A 60 -8.61 -15.11 20.82
C ASN A 60 -10.05 -14.66 21.08
N ASP A 61 -10.87 -14.63 20.04
CA ASP A 61 -12.28 -14.19 20.12
C ASP A 61 -12.50 -12.73 20.52
N SER A 62 -11.45 -11.94 20.55
CA SER A 62 -11.51 -10.49 20.83
C SER A 62 -11.19 -9.70 19.57
N ILE A 63 -11.96 -8.62 19.34
CA ILE A 63 -11.73 -7.67 18.27
C ILE A 63 -10.90 -6.51 18.85
N ASN A 64 -9.71 -6.33 18.32
CA ASN A 64 -8.79 -5.28 18.74
C ASN A 64 -8.78 -4.16 17.70
N ILE A 65 -9.14 -2.96 18.09
CA ILE A 65 -9.00 -1.76 17.27
C ILE A 65 -7.82 -0.96 17.81
N ILE A 66 -6.75 -0.93 17.04
CA ILE A 66 -5.48 -0.31 17.40
C ILE A 66 -5.34 0.98 16.61
N ASN A 67 -5.15 2.08 17.33
CA ASN A 67 -4.82 3.36 16.75
C ASN A 67 -3.44 3.80 17.23
N ALA A 68 -2.61 4.32 16.35
CA ALA A 68 -1.32 4.91 16.67
C ALA A 68 -1.11 6.21 15.89
N GLU A 69 -0.46 7.19 16.50
CA GLU A 69 -0.17 8.47 15.85
C GLU A 69 0.84 8.29 14.72
N LYS A 70 1.90 7.50 14.95
CA LYS A 70 2.97 7.27 13.97
C LYS A 70 3.77 6.01 14.26
N LEU A 71 4.46 5.54 13.23
CA LEU A 71 5.43 4.45 13.30
C LEU A 71 6.84 5.05 13.21
N ILE A 72 7.69 4.78 14.20
CA ILE A 72 9.10 5.17 14.19
C ILE A 72 9.93 3.89 14.34
N GLU A 73 10.77 3.59 13.35
CA GLU A 73 11.56 2.36 13.30
C GLU A 73 10.70 1.10 13.48
N ASN A 74 10.76 0.48 14.67
CA ASN A 74 9.99 -0.71 15.02
C ASN A 74 8.97 -0.44 16.13
N SER A 75 8.66 0.82 16.40
CA SER A 75 7.78 1.20 17.50
C SER A 75 6.62 2.07 17.01
N LEU A 76 5.42 1.76 17.49
CA LEU A 76 4.26 2.64 17.39
C LEU A 76 4.29 3.65 18.53
N ILE A 77 3.92 4.88 18.22
CA ILE A 77 3.91 6.01 19.16
C ILE A 77 2.49 6.49 19.40
N ASN A 78 2.17 6.84 20.67
CA ASN A 78 0.87 7.28 21.13
C ASN A 78 -0.23 6.31 20.71
N VAL A 79 -0.14 5.09 21.24
CA VAL A 79 -1.00 3.97 20.87
C VAL A 79 -2.20 3.90 21.79
N SER A 80 -3.36 3.66 21.20
CA SER A 80 -4.60 3.30 21.89
C SER A 80 -5.11 1.98 21.32
N ILE A 81 -5.26 0.96 22.17
CA ILE A 81 -5.80 -0.35 21.82
C ILE A 81 -7.15 -0.49 22.51
N ASN A 82 -8.23 -0.57 21.74
CA ASN A 82 -9.55 -0.85 22.25
C ASN A 82 -9.88 -2.30 21.95
N GLN A 83 -10.13 -3.09 22.99
CA GLN A 83 -10.52 -4.50 22.89
C GLN A 83 -12.02 -4.63 23.09
N PHE A 84 -12.66 -5.31 22.14
CA PHE A 84 -14.08 -5.61 22.14
C PHE A 84 -14.29 -7.12 22.16
N ASP A 85 -15.43 -7.55 22.64
CA ASP A 85 -15.91 -8.91 22.44
C ASP A 85 -16.55 -9.13 21.06
N LYS A 86 -17.13 -10.32 20.83
CA LYS A 86 -17.80 -10.65 19.56
C LYS A 86 -19.07 -9.84 19.30
N ASP A 87 -19.68 -9.32 20.36
CA ASP A 87 -20.90 -8.50 20.30
C ASP A 87 -20.57 -7.01 20.16
N PHE A 88 -19.29 -6.66 20.00
CA PHE A 88 -18.76 -5.29 19.97
C PHE A 88 -18.92 -4.50 21.27
N ASP A 89 -19.05 -5.19 22.40
CA ASP A 89 -18.99 -4.53 23.70
C ASP A 89 -17.54 -4.28 24.10
N LEU A 90 -17.24 -3.07 24.58
CA LEU A 90 -15.90 -2.67 24.97
C LEU A 90 -15.46 -3.38 26.26
N ILE A 91 -14.47 -4.26 26.15
CA ILE A 91 -13.88 -4.97 27.30
C ILE A 91 -12.93 -4.03 28.05
N ARG A 92 -11.92 -3.48 27.34
CA ARG A 92 -10.93 -2.58 27.93
C ARG A 92 -10.26 -1.69 26.88
N THR A 93 -9.68 -0.58 27.35
CA THR A 93 -8.83 0.30 26.57
C THR A 93 -7.43 0.31 27.18
N ILE A 94 -6.41 0.10 26.34
CA ILE A 94 -5.00 0.16 26.72
C ILE A 94 -4.37 1.34 25.99
N LYS A 95 -3.78 2.28 26.70
CA LYS A 95 -3.05 3.43 26.15
C LYS A 95 -1.59 3.37 26.52
N SER A 96 -0.71 3.65 25.58
CA SER A 96 0.74 3.68 25.81
C SER A 96 1.39 4.72 24.90
N ASN A 97 2.43 5.35 25.39
CA ASN A 97 3.23 6.28 24.59
C ASN A 97 4.11 5.55 23.56
N LYS A 98 4.48 4.28 23.84
CA LYS A 98 5.36 3.49 22.99
C LYS A 98 4.99 2.01 23.01
N VAL A 99 4.92 1.38 21.84
CA VAL A 99 4.70 -0.05 21.67
C VAL A 99 5.72 -0.58 20.68
N ASP A 100 6.54 -1.56 21.08
CA ASP A 100 7.45 -2.26 20.17
C ASP A 100 6.68 -3.37 19.43
N ILE A 101 6.73 -3.32 18.11
CA ILE A 101 6.02 -4.21 17.20
C ILE A 101 6.96 -5.11 16.39
N SER A 102 8.15 -5.35 16.89
CA SER A 102 9.17 -6.16 16.18
C SER A 102 8.71 -7.59 15.90
N ASN A 103 7.87 -8.15 16.75
CA ASN A 103 7.35 -9.52 16.69
C ASN A 103 5.82 -9.52 16.80
N TYR A 104 5.20 -10.69 16.66
CA TYR A 104 3.75 -10.90 16.84
C TYR A 104 3.29 -10.74 18.31
N SER A 105 4.21 -10.78 19.28
CA SER A 105 3.95 -10.40 20.66
C SER A 105 4.51 -9.01 20.90
N TRP A 106 3.65 -8.01 20.82
CA TRP A 106 4.02 -6.61 21.01
C TRP A 106 4.33 -6.32 22.48
N LYS A 107 5.30 -5.44 22.70
CA LYS A 107 5.62 -4.96 24.05
C LYS A 107 5.03 -3.57 24.24
N VAL A 108 3.96 -3.49 24.99
CA VAL A 108 3.28 -2.22 25.33
C VAL A 108 3.94 -1.65 26.57
N PHE A 109 4.73 -0.59 26.42
CA PHE A 109 5.48 0.01 27.54
C PHE A 109 4.61 0.93 28.38
N ALA A 110 4.73 0.83 29.72
CA ALA A 110 4.01 1.63 30.70
C ALA A 110 2.53 1.85 30.33
N PRO A 111 1.75 0.77 30.11
CA PRO A 111 0.38 0.89 29.65
C PRO A 111 -0.53 1.43 30.76
N LYS A 112 -1.44 2.32 30.34
CA LYS A 112 -2.59 2.76 31.14
C LYS A 112 -3.80 1.96 30.68
N ILE A 113 -4.32 1.10 31.55
CA ILE A 113 -5.45 0.23 31.24
C ILE A 113 -6.69 0.80 31.89
N SER A 114 -7.76 0.91 31.13
CA SER A 114 -9.09 1.27 31.62
C SER A 114 -10.05 0.13 31.33
N GLU A 115 -10.60 -0.47 32.40
CA GLU A 115 -11.55 -1.58 32.34
C GLU A 115 -12.65 -1.31 33.36
N ASN A 116 -13.92 -1.39 32.96
CA ASN A 116 -15.08 -1.16 33.83
C ASN A 116 -14.97 0.11 34.73
N ASN A 117 -14.49 1.23 34.16
CA ASN A 117 -14.20 2.48 34.84
C ASN A 117 -13.08 2.43 35.90
N VAL A 118 -12.40 1.30 36.06
CA VAL A 118 -11.22 1.18 36.90
C VAL A 118 -9.98 1.46 36.04
N ARG A 119 -9.10 2.34 36.53
CA ARG A 119 -7.82 2.64 35.86
C ARG A 119 -6.70 1.95 36.61
N SER A 120 -5.86 1.23 35.86
CA SER A 120 -4.64 0.63 36.37
C SER A 120 -3.46 1.04 35.48
N GLU A 121 -2.29 1.21 36.09
CA GLU A 121 -1.04 1.48 35.36
C GLU A 121 -0.05 0.37 35.68
N ILE A 122 0.63 -0.15 34.65
CA ILE A 122 1.70 -1.14 34.79
C ILE A 122 3.02 -0.41 34.57
N ALA A 123 3.94 -0.52 35.52
CA ALA A 123 5.21 0.21 35.49
C ALA A 123 6.15 -0.31 34.38
N ASP A 124 6.06 -1.60 34.07
CA ASP A 124 6.92 -2.26 33.09
C ASP A 124 6.26 -2.31 31.71
N PHE A 125 6.17 -3.47 31.12
CA PHE A 125 5.52 -3.69 29.84
C PHE A 125 4.44 -4.79 29.95
N LEU A 126 3.43 -4.66 29.09
CA LEU A 126 2.39 -5.66 28.88
C LEU A 126 2.65 -6.36 27.55
N PRO A 127 2.79 -7.71 27.51
CA PRO A 127 2.77 -8.42 26.25
C PRO A 127 1.37 -8.40 25.64
N PHE A 128 1.30 -8.07 24.34
CA PHE A 128 0.05 -8.02 23.58
C PHE A 128 0.20 -8.86 22.32
N GLU A 129 -0.53 -9.97 22.24
CA GLU A 129 -0.50 -10.85 21.08
C GLU A 129 -1.33 -10.29 19.92
N THR A 130 -0.80 -10.40 18.70
CA THR A 130 -1.39 -9.86 17.49
C THR A 130 -0.93 -10.66 16.27
N HIS A 131 -1.69 -10.60 15.17
CA HIS A 131 -1.29 -11.16 13.88
C HIS A 131 -0.38 -10.22 13.06
N PHE A 132 0.07 -9.12 13.64
CA PHE A 132 0.88 -8.10 12.99
C PHE A 132 2.28 -8.02 13.59
N ASP A 133 3.29 -8.21 12.76
CA ASP A 133 4.67 -7.83 13.02
C ASP A 133 5.01 -6.53 12.28
N ILE A 134 6.20 -6.00 12.51
CA ILE A 134 6.68 -4.79 11.85
C ILE A 134 6.65 -4.88 10.32
N LYS A 135 6.93 -6.08 9.76
CA LYS A 135 6.96 -6.28 8.31
C LYS A 135 5.54 -6.20 7.74
N LYS A 136 4.58 -6.85 8.40
CA LYS A 136 3.17 -6.83 8.00
C LYS A 136 2.58 -5.43 8.13
N VAL A 137 2.86 -4.73 9.23
CA VAL A 137 2.45 -3.33 9.41
C VAL A 137 3.03 -2.44 8.29
N LYS A 138 4.34 -2.51 8.04
CA LYS A 138 4.97 -1.73 6.96
C LYS A 138 4.41 -2.08 5.58
N SER A 139 4.09 -3.33 5.30
CA SER A 139 3.52 -3.74 4.01
C SER A 139 2.10 -3.21 3.81
N LEU A 140 1.24 -3.28 4.83
CA LEU A 140 -0.14 -2.79 4.76
C LEU A 140 -0.21 -1.28 4.51
N PHE A 141 0.76 -0.53 5.03
CA PHE A 141 0.79 0.92 4.92
C PHE A 141 1.85 1.44 3.93
N SER A 142 2.41 0.56 3.10
CA SER A 142 3.36 0.97 2.07
C SER A 142 2.66 1.65 0.88
N ASN A 143 3.38 2.54 0.20
CA ASN A 143 2.87 3.15 -1.03
C ASN A 143 2.73 2.09 -2.12
N LEU A 144 1.52 1.84 -2.62
CA LEU A 144 1.23 0.80 -3.63
C LEU A 144 2.15 0.87 -4.85
N SER A 145 2.53 2.07 -5.28
CA SER A 145 3.41 2.24 -6.44
C SER A 145 4.90 2.01 -6.15
N SER A 146 5.29 1.77 -4.90
CA SER A 146 6.64 1.33 -4.53
C SER A 146 6.75 -0.19 -4.36
N LEU A 147 5.63 -0.91 -4.51
CA LEU A 147 5.58 -2.36 -4.44
C LEU A 147 5.72 -2.99 -5.83
N THR A 148 6.43 -4.09 -5.90
CA THR A 148 6.50 -4.93 -7.10
C THR A 148 5.17 -5.65 -7.34
N LEU A 149 4.98 -6.23 -8.53
CA LEU A 149 3.75 -6.98 -8.84
C LEU A 149 3.51 -8.15 -7.87
N LEU A 150 4.57 -8.82 -7.45
CA LEU A 150 4.48 -9.94 -6.49
C LEU A 150 4.09 -9.45 -5.09
N GLU A 151 4.69 -8.35 -4.65
CA GLU A 151 4.37 -7.74 -3.35
C GLU A 151 2.94 -7.19 -3.32
N LEU A 152 2.46 -6.59 -4.41
CA LEU A 152 1.07 -6.15 -4.54
C LEU A 152 0.08 -7.32 -4.44
N ASN A 153 0.39 -8.45 -5.08
CA ASN A 153 -0.46 -9.64 -4.99
C ASN A 153 -0.48 -10.22 -3.57
N LYS A 154 0.68 -10.26 -2.91
CA LYS A 154 0.77 -10.68 -1.52
C LYS A 154 -0.02 -9.74 -0.60
N LEU A 155 0.15 -8.42 -0.79
CA LEU A 155 -0.59 -7.41 -0.03
C LEU A 155 -2.11 -7.57 -0.21
N LYS A 156 -2.57 -7.86 -1.44
CA LYS A 156 -3.98 -8.12 -1.70
C LYS A 156 -4.50 -9.29 -0.89
N ASN A 157 -3.77 -10.42 -0.86
CA ASN A 157 -4.14 -11.60 -0.09
C ASN A 157 -4.15 -11.29 1.43
N ASP A 158 -3.14 -10.57 1.92
CA ASP A 158 -3.07 -10.16 3.33
C ASP A 158 -4.28 -9.28 3.72
N TYR A 159 -4.75 -8.39 2.81
CA TYR A 159 -5.95 -7.57 3.03
C TYR A 159 -7.22 -8.42 3.06
N GLU A 160 -7.34 -9.40 2.15
CA GLU A 160 -8.49 -10.32 2.11
C GLU A 160 -8.59 -11.17 3.39
N GLU A 161 -7.47 -11.72 3.86
CA GLU A 161 -7.41 -12.49 5.11
C GLU A 161 -7.80 -11.67 6.34
N LEU A 162 -7.47 -10.38 6.35
CA LEU A 162 -7.77 -9.47 7.45
C LEU A 162 -9.15 -8.80 7.34
N GLY A 163 -9.93 -9.12 6.29
CA GLY A 163 -11.22 -8.50 6.04
C GLY A 163 -11.15 -7.02 5.64
N TYR A 164 -10.00 -6.55 5.14
CA TYR A 164 -9.85 -5.18 4.63
C TYR A 164 -10.30 -5.05 3.18
N SER A 165 -10.69 -3.84 2.79
CA SER A 165 -11.04 -3.55 1.40
C SER A 165 -9.82 -3.64 0.50
N THR A 166 -9.90 -4.49 -0.54
CA THR A 166 -8.86 -4.63 -1.57
C THR A 166 -9.07 -3.72 -2.77
N THR A 167 -10.04 -2.81 -2.71
CA THR A 167 -10.46 -1.98 -3.85
C THR A 167 -9.32 -1.15 -4.41
N GLU A 168 -8.55 -0.46 -3.56
CA GLU A 168 -7.43 0.38 -4.01
C GLU A 168 -6.32 -0.44 -4.68
N ILE A 169 -5.99 -1.61 -4.11
CA ILE A 169 -4.98 -2.51 -4.67
C ILE A 169 -5.45 -3.04 -6.02
N SER A 170 -6.73 -3.42 -6.12
CA SER A 170 -7.32 -3.91 -7.36
C SER A 170 -7.35 -2.85 -8.46
N ILE A 171 -7.70 -1.61 -8.12
CA ILE A 171 -7.65 -0.47 -9.05
C ILE A 171 -6.21 -0.22 -9.52
N HIS A 172 -5.23 -0.29 -8.62
CA HIS A 172 -3.83 -0.13 -8.96
C HIS A 172 -3.35 -1.25 -9.92
N PHE A 173 -3.74 -2.50 -9.65
CA PHE A 173 -3.48 -3.64 -10.55
C PHE A 173 -4.11 -3.44 -11.94
N GLN A 174 -5.36 -3.02 -12.00
CA GLN A 174 -6.05 -2.75 -13.27
C GLN A 174 -5.33 -1.67 -14.09
N LYS A 175 -4.84 -0.60 -13.46
CA LYS A 175 -4.05 0.42 -14.15
C LYS A 175 -2.80 -0.17 -14.81
N ILE A 176 -2.10 -1.07 -14.13
CA ILE A 176 -0.89 -1.71 -14.65
C ILE A 176 -1.22 -2.63 -15.82
N VAL A 177 -2.23 -3.50 -15.65
CA VAL A 177 -2.65 -4.48 -16.67
C VAL A 177 -3.29 -3.81 -17.90
N SER A 178 -3.94 -2.65 -17.72
CA SER A 178 -4.51 -1.88 -18.83
C SER A 178 -3.47 -1.21 -19.72
N PHE A 179 -2.23 -1.04 -19.25
CA PHE A 179 -1.19 -0.34 -20.02
C PHE A 179 -0.87 -0.98 -21.37
N PRO A 180 -0.67 -2.32 -21.51
CA PRO A 180 -0.45 -2.96 -22.81
C PRO A 180 -1.62 -2.75 -23.78
N ILE A 181 -2.84 -2.79 -23.28
CA ILE A 181 -4.07 -2.56 -24.08
C ILE A 181 -4.09 -1.12 -24.57
N TYR A 182 -3.84 -0.16 -23.66
CA TYR A 182 -3.77 1.26 -24.02
C TYR A 182 -2.70 1.53 -25.07
N LEU A 183 -1.49 0.99 -24.90
CA LEU A 183 -0.39 1.14 -25.86
C LEU A 183 -0.79 0.59 -27.23
N THR A 184 -1.45 -0.57 -27.26
CA THR A 184 -1.91 -1.22 -28.49
C THR A 184 -2.95 -0.37 -29.23
N VAL A 185 -3.94 0.16 -28.50
CA VAL A 185 -4.98 1.02 -29.07
C VAL A 185 -4.38 2.31 -29.63
N MET A 186 -3.47 2.95 -28.88
CA MET A 186 -2.78 4.17 -29.36
C MET A 186 -1.92 3.91 -30.60
N THR A 187 -1.22 2.75 -30.62
CA THR A 187 -0.43 2.36 -31.80
C THR A 187 -1.32 2.09 -33.02
N LEU A 188 -2.49 1.49 -32.81
CA LEU A 188 -3.47 1.25 -33.87
C LEU A 188 -3.98 2.56 -34.45
N PHE A 189 -4.38 3.52 -33.62
CA PHE A 189 -4.80 4.84 -34.07
C PHE A 189 -3.68 5.57 -34.85
N ALA A 190 -2.47 5.58 -34.31
CA ALA A 190 -1.33 6.18 -34.97
C ALA A 190 -1.06 5.51 -36.35
N SER A 191 -1.17 4.17 -36.42
CA SER A 191 -0.98 3.44 -37.68
C SER A 191 -2.05 3.77 -38.72
N ILE A 192 -3.32 3.89 -38.31
CA ILE A 192 -4.42 4.27 -39.23
C ILE A 192 -4.18 5.66 -39.79
N ILE A 193 -3.81 6.62 -38.93
CA ILE A 193 -3.51 8.01 -39.36
C ILE A 193 -2.34 7.98 -40.36
N MET A 194 -1.24 7.28 -40.04
CA MET A 194 -0.05 7.24 -40.92
C MET A 194 -0.29 6.54 -42.26
N LEU A 195 -1.08 5.47 -42.30
CA LEU A 195 -1.41 4.75 -43.53
C LEU A 195 -2.43 5.51 -44.41
N ASN A 196 -3.27 6.35 -43.82
CA ASN A 196 -4.29 7.11 -44.57
C ASN A 196 -3.78 8.44 -45.11
N ILE A 197 -2.52 8.80 -44.86
CA ILE A 197 -1.88 10.00 -45.41
C ILE A 197 -1.59 9.78 -46.89
N LYS A 198 -2.39 10.40 -47.77
CA LYS A 198 -2.08 10.48 -49.21
C LYS A 198 -0.74 11.19 -49.40
N HIS A 199 0.10 10.62 -50.29
CA HIS A 199 1.51 10.94 -50.52
C HIS A 199 1.83 12.42 -50.85
N ASN A 200 0.82 13.30 -51.00
CA ASN A 200 0.95 14.67 -51.46
C ASN A 200 0.80 15.78 -50.39
N LYS A 201 0.73 15.43 -49.10
CA LYS A 201 0.69 16.46 -48.04
C LYS A 201 1.94 16.42 -47.17
N PRO A 202 2.44 17.58 -46.69
CA PRO A 202 3.61 17.62 -45.83
C PRO A 202 3.37 16.80 -44.56
N LYS A 203 4.19 15.76 -44.36
CA LYS A 203 4.08 14.79 -43.26
C LYS A 203 4.03 15.45 -41.86
N VAL A 204 4.72 16.57 -41.71
CA VAL A 204 4.79 17.35 -40.48
C VAL A 204 3.43 17.95 -40.09
N PHE A 205 2.65 18.42 -41.06
CA PHE A 205 1.33 19.02 -40.80
C PHE A 205 0.31 18.01 -40.28
N ASN A 206 0.38 16.78 -40.81
CA ASN A 206 -0.51 15.70 -40.36
C ASN A 206 -0.08 15.11 -38.99
N LEU A 207 1.20 15.22 -38.64
CA LEU A 207 1.71 14.84 -37.32
C LEU A 207 1.28 15.82 -36.23
N ILE A 208 1.17 17.11 -36.58
CA ILE A 208 0.67 18.17 -35.68
C ILE A 208 -0.84 18.09 -35.52
N LEU A 209 -1.59 17.74 -36.59
CA LEU A 209 -3.05 17.60 -36.54
C LEU A 209 -3.55 16.27 -35.95
N GLY A 210 -2.67 15.28 -35.88
CA GLY A 210 -2.97 14.00 -35.22
C GLY A 210 -2.78 14.01 -33.70
N ILE A 211 -2.38 15.18 -33.18
CA ILE A 211 -2.44 15.52 -31.76
C ILE A 211 -3.74 16.26 -31.51
#